data_bed7fef0a8207f21552c0ec0b10bd7e1
#
_entry.id   bed7fef0a8207f21552c0ec0b10bd7e1
#
_cell.length_a   1.000
_cell.length_b   1.000
_cell.length_c   1.000
_cell.angle_alpha   90.00
_cell.angle_beta   90.00
_cell.angle_gamma   90.00
#
_symmetry.space_group_name_H-M   'P 1'
#
loop_
_entity.id
_entity.type
_entity.pdbx_description
1 polymer ?
#
loop_
_entity_poly.entity_id
_entity_poly.type
_entity_poly.pdbx_seq_one_letter_code
_entity_poly.pdbx_strand_id
1 'polypeptide(L)'
;MADQVKKPLKITETVLRDAHQSLIATRMTTEQMLPIIDKMDKVGYHSVECWGGATFDASLRFLKEDPWERLRKLRDGFKNTKLQMLFRGQNILGYNHYADDVVEYFVQKSIANGIDIIRIFDCFNDLRNLKSSVEAVKLVKKENPNAHAQIALCYTLGDAYTLDYWKETAKRIEDMGADSICIKDMAGLLLPYKATELVQALKDGSSLPIQMHTHYTSGVASMTYLKAVEAGADIIDTAMSPFSMGTSQPATEVMVETFKGTQYDTGLDQNLLAEIADYFQPMREEALKSGLMNTKVLGVNIKTLLYQVPGGMLSNLVSQLKEAGAEDKYREVLEEIPRVRKDYGEPPLVTPSSQIVGTQAVLNVLQGERYKMITKESKKVLAGEFGQTIKPFNPEVQKKAIGDTKPITCRPADLIEPQLEKFKNDPIVQQYKQQDEDVLSYALFPQVATEFFKYREAQQTKVDPTKADTANKAYPV
;
A
#
# COMPACT_ATOMS: atom_id res chain seq x y z
N MET A 1 43.25 10.29 -2.24
CA MET A 1 41.79 10.24 -2.14
C MET A 1 41.54 9.69 -0.74
N ALA A 2 40.88 10.47 0.12
CA ALA A 2 40.52 9.99 1.45
C ALA A 2 39.66 8.73 1.29
N ASP A 3 39.90 7.69 2.06
CA ASP A 3 39.07 6.50 2.12
C ASP A 3 37.64 6.94 2.47
N GLN A 4 36.79 7.09 1.45
CA GLN A 4 35.37 7.34 1.67
C GLN A 4 34.80 6.09 2.35
N VAL A 5 34.26 6.27 3.55
CA VAL A 5 33.59 5.19 4.28
C VAL A 5 32.47 4.65 3.38
N LYS A 6 32.62 3.40 2.95
CA LYS A 6 31.59 2.73 2.13
C LYS A 6 30.29 2.67 2.91
N LYS A 7 29.21 3.16 2.31
CA LYS A 7 27.84 3.08 2.83
C LYS A 7 26.97 2.39 1.79
N PRO A 8 27.04 1.04 1.67
CA PRO A 8 26.30 0.31 0.64
C PRO A 8 24.80 0.62 0.71
N LEU A 9 24.23 0.97 -0.44
CA LEU A 9 22.78 1.13 -0.61
C LEU A 9 22.11 -0.23 -0.51
N LYS A 10 20.99 -0.28 0.19
CA LYS A 10 20.16 -1.49 0.29
C LYS A 10 18.98 -1.41 -0.67
N ILE A 11 18.59 -2.55 -1.22
CA ILE A 11 17.49 -2.68 -2.18
C ILE A 11 16.36 -3.49 -1.55
N THR A 12 15.13 -2.96 -1.66
CA THR A 12 13.89 -3.72 -1.46
C THR A 12 13.26 -3.99 -2.81
N GLU A 13 13.07 -5.26 -3.14
CA GLU A 13 12.43 -5.69 -4.38
C GLU A 13 10.91 -5.74 -4.20
N THR A 14 10.16 -5.17 -5.15
CA THR A 14 8.69 -5.03 -5.06
C THR A 14 7.91 -5.85 -6.09
N VAL A 15 8.60 -6.64 -6.94
CA VAL A 15 7.96 -7.37 -8.04
C VAL A 15 6.86 -8.33 -7.56
N LEU A 16 6.98 -8.88 -6.35
CA LEU A 16 6.00 -9.81 -5.77
C LEU A 16 4.81 -9.13 -5.09
N ARG A 17 4.77 -7.79 -5.02
CA ARG A 17 3.63 -7.06 -4.45
C ARG A 17 3.28 -5.78 -5.23
N ASP A 18 3.99 -4.65 -4.98
CA ASP A 18 3.54 -3.34 -5.48
C ASP A 18 3.67 -3.19 -6.99
N ALA A 19 4.73 -3.74 -7.57
CA ALA A 19 4.95 -3.68 -9.01
C ALA A 19 3.84 -4.38 -9.80
N HIS A 20 3.52 -5.64 -9.47
CA HIS A 20 2.44 -6.34 -10.16
C HIS A 20 1.04 -5.85 -9.77
N GLN A 21 0.89 -5.27 -8.56
CA GLN A 21 -0.33 -4.55 -8.20
C GLN A 21 -0.55 -3.36 -9.13
N SER A 22 0.50 -2.60 -9.41
CA SER A 22 0.45 -1.38 -10.21
C SER A 22 0.27 -1.62 -11.71
N LEU A 23 0.84 -2.70 -12.25
CA LEU A 23 0.88 -2.96 -13.68
C LEU A 23 -0.15 -4.00 -14.17
N ILE A 24 -0.47 -5.00 -13.36
CA ILE A 24 -1.38 -6.09 -13.71
C ILE A 24 -2.47 -6.31 -12.66
N ALA A 25 -2.86 -5.25 -11.97
CA ALA A 25 -3.98 -5.24 -11.02
C ALA A 25 -3.94 -6.40 -10.00
N THR A 26 -2.74 -6.74 -9.50
CA THR A 26 -2.54 -7.80 -8.49
C THR A 26 -2.89 -9.21 -8.99
N ARG A 27 -2.65 -9.53 -10.25
CA ARG A 27 -3.03 -10.82 -10.87
C ARG A 27 -1.91 -11.85 -10.95
N MET A 28 -0.70 -11.59 -10.43
CA MET A 28 0.34 -12.59 -10.32
C MET A 28 -0.07 -13.67 -9.31
N THR A 29 -0.07 -14.94 -9.76
CA THR A 29 -0.46 -16.09 -8.92
C THR A 29 0.70 -16.56 -8.05
N THR A 30 0.39 -17.32 -7.00
CA THR A 30 1.40 -17.94 -6.15
C THR A 30 2.27 -18.92 -6.97
N GLU A 31 1.68 -19.69 -7.89
CA GLU A 31 2.40 -20.60 -8.77
C GLU A 31 3.41 -19.89 -9.68
N GLN A 32 3.10 -18.66 -10.10
CA GLN A 32 4.02 -17.82 -10.87
C GLN A 32 5.15 -17.23 -10.02
N MET A 33 4.98 -17.12 -8.71
CA MET A 33 6.00 -16.58 -7.81
C MET A 33 7.01 -17.65 -7.36
N LEU A 34 6.54 -18.83 -7.03
CA LEU A 34 7.34 -19.85 -6.34
C LEU A 34 8.61 -20.30 -7.09
N PRO A 35 8.63 -20.52 -8.42
CA PRO A 35 9.79 -21.05 -9.10
C PRO A 35 11.03 -20.17 -9.08
N ILE A 36 10.88 -18.85 -8.89
CA ILE A 36 11.99 -17.90 -8.92
C ILE A 36 12.55 -17.55 -7.54
N ILE A 37 11.84 -17.94 -6.47
CA ILE A 37 12.15 -17.50 -5.10
C ILE A 37 13.57 -17.91 -4.68
N ASP A 38 14.00 -19.13 -4.99
CA ASP A 38 15.34 -19.61 -4.61
C ASP A 38 16.48 -18.77 -5.22
N LYS A 39 16.27 -18.23 -6.44
CA LYS A 39 17.20 -17.27 -7.05
C LYS A 39 17.10 -15.91 -6.38
N MET A 40 15.88 -15.41 -6.14
CA MET A 40 15.67 -14.11 -5.49
C MET A 40 16.25 -14.10 -4.07
N ASP A 41 16.16 -15.20 -3.32
CA ASP A 41 16.72 -15.31 -1.97
C ASP A 41 18.25 -15.24 -1.92
N LYS A 42 18.92 -15.54 -3.04
CA LYS A 42 20.39 -15.49 -3.17
C LYS A 42 20.92 -14.14 -3.60
N VAL A 43 20.08 -13.22 -4.04
CA VAL A 43 20.51 -11.88 -4.53
C VAL A 43 21.17 -11.05 -3.44
N GLY A 44 20.68 -11.15 -2.20
CA GLY A 44 21.13 -10.29 -1.09
C GLY A 44 20.30 -9.03 -0.93
N TYR A 45 19.04 -9.03 -1.35
CA TYR A 45 18.09 -7.94 -1.08
C TYR A 45 17.98 -7.65 0.41
N HIS A 46 17.77 -6.39 0.76
CA HIS A 46 17.39 -6.01 2.12
C HIS A 46 16.07 -6.66 2.54
N SER A 47 15.10 -6.61 1.64
CA SER A 47 13.79 -7.26 1.79
C SER A 47 13.15 -7.47 0.42
N VAL A 48 12.15 -8.35 0.39
CA VAL A 48 11.20 -8.48 -0.72
C VAL A 48 9.82 -8.12 -0.20
N GLU A 49 9.19 -7.11 -0.82
CA GLU A 49 7.80 -6.78 -0.52
C GLU A 49 6.90 -7.76 -1.30
N CYS A 50 6.17 -8.61 -0.58
CA CYS A 50 5.47 -9.75 -1.16
C CYS A 50 4.01 -9.90 -0.72
N TRP A 51 3.53 -9.07 0.23
CA TRP A 51 2.22 -9.27 0.83
C TRP A 51 1.60 -7.95 1.31
N GLY A 52 0.33 -7.98 1.68
CA GLY A 52 -0.41 -6.79 2.11
C GLY A 52 -0.98 -5.97 0.93
N GLY A 53 -1.36 -4.73 1.17
CA GLY A 53 -2.01 -3.89 0.17
C GLY A 53 -3.27 -4.55 -0.42
N ALA A 54 -3.38 -4.59 -1.74
CA ALA A 54 -4.48 -5.26 -2.45
C ALA A 54 -4.25 -6.76 -2.69
N THR A 55 -3.06 -7.30 -2.36
CA THR A 55 -2.72 -8.71 -2.63
C THR A 55 -3.67 -9.67 -1.92
N PHE A 56 -4.03 -9.35 -0.68
CA PHE A 56 -4.90 -10.17 0.16
C PHE A 56 -6.31 -10.31 -0.44
N ASP A 57 -6.97 -9.19 -0.72
CA ASP A 57 -8.29 -9.17 -1.34
C ASP A 57 -8.27 -9.80 -2.74
N ALA A 58 -7.26 -9.48 -3.55
CA ALA A 58 -7.13 -10.03 -4.90
C ALA A 58 -6.92 -11.55 -4.91
N SER A 59 -6.18 -12.09 -3.95
CA SER A 59 -6.00 -13.54 -3.80
C SER A 59 -7.34 -14.25 -3.56
N LEU A 60 -8.14 -13.77 -2.62
CA LEU A 60 -9.45 -14.33 -2.31
C LEU A 60 -10.44 -14.15 -3.46
N ARG A 61 -10.55 -12.92 -3.99
CA ARG A 61 -11.59 -12.52 -4.93
C ARG A 61 -11.37 -13.04 -6.33
N PHE A 62 -10.15 -12.91 -6.85
CA PHE A 62 -9.87 -13.12 -8.27
C PHE A 62 -9.05 -14.38 -8.53
N LEU A 63 -8.10 -14.70 -7.67
CA LEU A 63 -7.20 -15.82 -7.87
C LEU A 63 -7.71 -17.09 -7.20
N LYS A 64 -8.68 -16.99 -6.28
CA LYS A 64 -9.19 -18.11 -5.49
C LYS A 64 -8.06 -18.83 -4.73
N GLU A 65 -7.11 -18.04 -4.24
CA GLU A 65 -5.98 -18.49 -3.44
C GLU A 65 -6.12 -18.00 -1.99
N ASP A 66 -5.66 -18.86 -1.05
CA ASP A 66 -5.56 -18.46 0.35
C ASP A 66 -4.35 -17.51 0.54
N PRO A 67 -4.57 -16.25 0.95
CA PRO A 67 -3.47 -15.30 1.11
C PRO A 67 -2.49 -15.70 2.22
N TRP A 68 -2.94 -16.41 3.25
CA TRP A 68 -2.08 -16.88 4.34
C TRP A 68 -1.21 -18.07 3.90
N GLU A 69 -1.78 -19.00 3.14
CA GLU A 69 -1.03 -20.09 2.53
C GLU A 69 0.02 -19.56 1.56
N ARG A 70 -0.32 -18.55 0.73
CA ARG A 70 0.64 -17.83 -0.13
C ARG A 70 1.81 -17.31 0.70
N LEU A 71 1.54 -16.61 1.82
CA LEU A 71 2.58 -16.05 2.67
C LEU A 71 3.50 -17.16 3.22
N ARG A 72 2.94 -18.25 3.73
CA ARG A 72 3.73 -19.37 4.25
C ARG A 72 4.62 -19.99 3.17
N LYS A 73 4.08 -20.22 1.96
CA LYS A 73 4.85 -20.75 0.82
C LYS A 73 6.00 -19.81 0.42
N LEU A 74 5.76 -18.50 0.41
CA LEU A 74 6.80 -17.52 0.17
C LEU A 74 7.88 -17.57 1.27
N ARG A 75 7.48 -17.60 2.53
CA ARG A 75 8.43 -17.73 3.65
C ARG A 75 9.24 -19.01 3.59
N ASP A 76 8.61 -20.13 3.18
CA ASP A 76 9.32 -21.39 3.02
C ASP A 76 10.40 -21.33 1.93
N GLY A 77 10.21 -20.54 0.91
CA GLY A 77 11.19 -20.33 -0.15
C GLY A 77 12.30 -19.32 0.22
N PHE A 78 11.95 -18.23 0.87
CA PHE A 78 12.91 -17.23 1.33
C PHE A 78 13.51 -17.60 2.68
N LYS A 79 14.80 -17.86 2.75
CA LYS A 79 15.51 -18.22 4.00
C LYS A 79 16.42 -17.10 4.50
N ASN A 80 17.01 -16.33 3.60
CA ASN A 80 17.99 -15.29 3.88
C ASN A 80 17.41 -13.88 3.78
N THR A 81 16.40 -13.69 2.94
CA THR A 81 15.81 -12.39 2.64
C THR A 81 14.61 -12.12 3.53
N LYS A 82 14.53 -10.90 4.07
CA LYS A 82 13.38 -10.46 4.86
C LYS A 82 12.14 -10.31 3.97
N LEU A 83 10.99 -10.73 4.48
CA LEU A 83 9.71 -10.50 3.84
C LEU A 83 9.04 -9.25 4.40
N GLN A 84 8.56 -8.42 3.51
CA GLN A 84 7.91 -7.15 3.84
C GLN A 84 6.46 -7.14 3.36
N MET A 85 5.59 -6.49 4.13
CA MET A 85 4.21 -6.24 3.75
C MET A 85 3.85 -4.76 3.85
N LEU A 86 2.86 -4.34 3.05
CA LEU A 86 2.20 -3.04 3.19
C LEU A 86 0.97 -3.16 4.09
N PHE A 87 0.86 -2.25 5.06
CA PHE A 87 -0.17 -2.25 6.09
C PHE A 87 -0.75 -0.84 6.27
N ARG A 88 -2.09 -0.71 6.29
CA ARG A 88 -2.78 0.59 6.33
C ARG A 88 -3.14 1.01 7.76
N GLY A 89 -2.20 0.98 8.69
CA GLY A 89 -2.45 1.38 10.09
C GLY A 89 -3.74 0.79 10.63
N GLN A 90 -4.61 1.64 11.20
CA GLN A 90 -5.88 1.20 11.78
C GLN A 90 -6.87 0.54 10.80
N ASN A 91 -6.65 0.71 9.49
CA ASN A 91 -7.45 0.06 8.44
C ASN A 91 -6.96 -1.33 8.09
N ILE A 92 -5.83 -1.79 8.62
CA ILE A 92 -5.19 -3.08 8.29
C ILE A 92 -4.95 -3.20 6.78
N LEU A 93 -5.84 -3.87 6.04
CA LEU A 93 -5.85 -3.96 4.57
C LEU A 93 -7.18 -3.46 3.97
N GLY A 94 -8.11 -3.02 4.83
CA GLY A 94 -9.45 -2.56 4.46
C GLY A 94 -9.54 -1.05 4.22
N TYR A 95 -10.78 -0.57 4.25
CA TYR A 95 -11.14 0.83 3.98
C TYR A 95 -11.79 1.55 5.17
N ASN A 96 -12.02 0.85 6.27
CA ASN A 96 -12.54 1.39 7.53
C ASN A 96 -11.55 1.10 8.65
N HIS A 97 -11.63 1.83 9.76
CA HIS A 97 -10.90 1.51 10.97
C HIS A 97 -11.44 0.23 11.62
N TYR A 98 -10.54 -0.58 12.14
CA TYR A 98 -10.85 -1.76 12.96
C TYR A 98 -10.50 -1.47 14.42
N ALA A 99 -11.06 -2.26 15.35
CA ALA A 99 -10.72 -2.21 16.76
C ALA A 99 -9.25 -2.62 16.97
N ASP A 100 -8.65 -2.14 18.05
CA ASP A 100 -7.24 -2.38 18.36
C ASP A 100 -6.91 -3.86 18.51
N ASP A 101 -7.78 -4.66 19.11
CA ASP A 101 -7.61 -6.10 19.27
C ASP A 101 -7.53 -6.85 17.93
N VAL A 102 -8.25 -6.40 16.91
CA VAL A 102 -8.17 -6.96 15.55
C VAL A 102 -6.86 -6.55 14.87
N VAL A 103 -6.43 -5.30 15.02
CA VAL A 103 -5.15 -4.79 14.50
C VAL A 103 -3.98 -5.57 15.10
N GLU A 104 -3.95 -5.71 16.42
CA GLU A 104 -2.93 -6.44 17.16
C GLU A 104 -2.86 -7.90 16.74
N TYR A 105 -4.00 -8.57 16.66
CA TYR A 105 -4.06 -9.97 16.25
C TYR A 105 -3.61 -10.17 14.80
N PHE A 106 -3.96 -9.23 13.89
CA PHE A 106 -3.50 -9.30 12.50
C PHE A 106 -1.98 -9.15 12.40
N VAL A 107 -1.37 -8.21 13.13
CA VAL A 107 0.08 -8.02 13.19
C VAL A 107 0.78 -9.27 13.71
N GLN A 108 0.30 -9.83 14.83
CA GLN A 108 0.84 -11.05 15.41
C GLN A 108 0.79 -12.22 14.43
N LYS A 109 -0.36 -12.43 13.77
CA LYS A 109 -0.51 -13.50 12.78
C LYS A 109 0.33 -13.27 11.51
N SER A 110 0.48 -12.04 11.05
CA SER A 110 1.34 -11.73 9.91
C SER A 110 2.79 -12.10 10.18
N ILE A 111 3.32 -11.74 11.34
CA ILE A 111 4.70 -12.07 11.74
C ILE A 111 4.84 -13.57 11.97
N ALA A 112 3.89 -14.21 12.64
CA ALA A 112 3.92 -15.66 12.87
C ALA A 112 3.89 -16.49 11.57
N ASN A 113 3.27 -15.95 10.50
CA ASN A 113 3.23 -16.57 9.18
C ASN A 113 4.39 -16.16 8.27
N GLY A 114 5.36 -15.36 8.74
CA GLY A 114 6.63 -15.16 8.07
C GLY A 114 6.97 -13.74 7.62
N ILE A 115 6.17 -12.73 7.95
CA ILE A 115 6.52 -11.32 7.71
C ILE A 115 7.57 -10.87 8.73
N ASP A 116 8.64 -10.24 8.24
CA ASP A 116 9.67 -9.61 9.06
C ASP A 116 9.40 -8.11 9.21
N ILE A 117 9.07 -7.42 8.11
CA ILE A 117 8.89 -5.96 8.09
C ILE A 117 7.44 -5.61 7.81
N ILE A 118 6.79 -4.93 8.75
CA ILE A 118 5.46 -4.35 8.54
C ILE A 118 5.64 -2.87 8.22
N ARG A 119 5.38 -2.50 6.96
CA ARG A 119 5.35 -1.11 6.49
C ARG A 119 3.98 -0.54 6.75
N ILE A 120 3.89 0.34 7.74
CA ILE A 120 2.65 0.88 8.28
C ILE A 120 2.47 2.31 7.79
N PHE A 121 1.34 2.64 7.17
CA PHE A 121 1.01 4.01 6.79
C PHE A 121 -0.42 4.41 7.18
N ASP A 122 -0.66 5.69 7.31
CA ASP A 122 -1.98 6.28 7.43
C ASP A 122 -2.23 7.25 6.28
N CYS A 123 -3.44 7.28 5.75
CA CYS A 123 -3.76 8.09 4.57
C CYS A 123 -3.74 9.61 4.83
N PHE A 124 -3.80 10.03 6.09
CA PHE A 124 -3.68 11.43 6.50
C PHE A 124 -2.33 11.76 7.13
N ASN A 125 -1.43 10.76 7.27
CA ASN A 125 -0.23 10.84 8.10
C ASN A 125 -0.54 11.11 9.58
N ASP A 126 -1.72 10.71 10.05
CA ASP A 126 -2.07 10.81 11.46
C ASP A 126 -1.39 9.69 12.25
N LEU A 127 -0.29 10.01 12.92
CA LEU A 127 0.52 9.05 13.66
C LEU A 127 -0.26 8.32 14.76
N ARG A 128 -1.37 8.90 15.25
CA ARG A 128 -2.23 8.26 16.27
C ARG A 128 -2.84 6.95 15.74
N ASN A 129 -3.16 6.90 14.44
CA ASN A 129 -3.71 5.72 13.77
C ASN A 129 -2.68 4.59 13.55
N LEU A 130 -1.40 4.85 13.81
CA LEU A 130 -0.32 3.86 13.67
C LEU A 130 0.05 3.21 15.01
N LYS A 131 -0.42 3.78 16.13
CA LYS A 131 0.00 3.40 17.48
C LYS A 131 -0.16 1.91 17.75
N SER A 132 -1.37 1.36 17.60
CA SER A 132 -1.65 -0.05 17.91
C SER A 132 -0.80 -1.01 17.08
N SER A 133 -0.57 -0.69 15.80
CA SER A 133 0.27 -1.52 14.91
C SER A 133 1.73 -1.52 15.35
N VAL A 134 2.29 -0.35 15.71
CA VAL A 134 3.68 -0.23 16.20
C VAL A 134 3.84 -0.96 17.54
N GLU A 135 2.90 -0.78 18.46
CA GLU A 135 2.92 -1.45 19.76
C GLU A 135 2.82 -2.99 19.61
N ALA A 136 1.98 -3.47 18.69
CA ALA A 136 1.87 -4.90 18.40
C ALA A 136 3.18 -5.48 17.86
N VAL A 137 3.86 -4.80 16.93
CA VAL A 137 5.19 -5.23 16.44
C VAL A 137 6.21 -5.23 17.59
N LYS A 138 6.23 -4.19 18.43
CA LYS A 138 7.14 -4.11 19.59
C LYS A 138 6.89 -5.24 20.59
N LEU A 139 5.64 -5.64 20.77
CA LEU A 139 5.31 -6.77 21.64
C LEU A 139 5.87 -8.08 21.08
N VAL A 140 5.62 -8.37 19.80
CA VAL A 140 6.12 -9.58 19.12
C VAL A 140 7.65 -9.58 19.06
N LYS A 141 8.30 -8.42 18.93
CA LYS A 141 9.74 -8.27 18.85
C LYS A 141 10.48 -8.80 20.11
N LYS A 142 9.80 -8.89 21.25
CA LYS A 142 10.38 -9.49 22.47
C LYS A 142 10.69 -10.98 22.30
N GLU A 143 9.94 -11.68 21.44
CA GLU A 143 10.09 -13.11 21.16
C GLU A 143 10.73 -13.34 19.80
N ASN A 144 10.48 -12.47 18.81
CA ASN A 144 11.05 -12.48 17.48
C ASN A 144 11.81 -11.19 17.19
N PRO A 145 13.13 -11.12 17.45
CA PRO A 145 13.95 -9.91 17.26
C PRO A 145 13.98 -9.37 15.81
N ASN A 146 13.60 -10.18 14.84
CA ASN A 146 13.55 -9.77 13.42
C ASN A 146 12.31 -8.95 13.09
N ALA A 147 11.27 -8.96 13.93
CA ALA A 147 10.07 -8.15 13.74
C ALA A 147 10.43 -6.66 13.66
N HIS A 148 9.95 -5.98 12.62
CA HIS A 148 10.37 -4.63 12.29
C HIS A 148 9.14 -3.77 11.94
N ALA A 149 8.96 -2.69 12.69
CA ALA A 149 7.94 -1.67 12.43
C ALA A 149 8.55 -0.56 11.56
N GLN A 150 8.15 -0.47 10.30
CA GLN A 150 8.51 0.64 9.43
C GLN A 150 7.32 1.58 9.28
N ILE A 151 7.48 2.85 9.65
CA ILE A 151 6.43 3.86 9.39
C ILE A 151 6.68 4.49 8.03
N ALA A 152 5.65 4.43 7.17
CA ALA A 152 5.67 5.06 5.86
C ALA A 152 4.86 6.36 5.88
N LEU A 153 5.54 7.46 5.59
CA LEU A 153 4.96 8.77 5.43
C LEU A 153 4.51 8.98 3.98
N CYS A 154 3.24 9.22 3.78
CA CYS A 154 2.68 9.53 2.47
C CYS A 154 3.17 10.91 2.03
N TYR A 155 4.04 10.94 1.02
CA TYR A 155 4.54 12.20 0.48
C TYR A 155 3.46 12.93 -0.31
N THR A 156 3.37 14.22 -0.06
CA THR A 156 2.45 15.11 -0.78
C THR A 156 2.97 16.55 -0.77
N LEU A 157 2.36 17.40 -1.58
CA LEU A 157 2.68 18.82 -1.70
C LEU A 157 1.60 19.66 -1.01
N GLY A 158 2.00 20.82 -0.49
CA GLY A 158 1.13 21.79 0.18
C GLY A 158 1.93 22.63 1.15
N ASP A 159 1.45 23.87 1.43
CA ASP A 159 2.17 24.85 2.26
C ASP A 159 2.40 24.36 3.70
N ALA A 160 1.56 23.46 4.19
CA ALA A 160 1.69 22.90 5.53
C ALA A 160 2.74 21.78 5.62
N TYR A 161 3.13 21.17 4.50
CA TYR A 161 4.13 20.08 4.44
C TYR A 161 5.54 20.65 4.31
N THR A 162 5.96 21.45 5.29
CA THR A 162 7.27 22.11 5.35
C THR A 162 8.38 21.13 5.72
N LEU A 163 9.64 21.53 5.54
CA LEU A 163 10.79 20.72 6.02
C LEU A 163 10.75 20.53 7.53
N ASP A 164 10.32 21.53 8.29
CA ASP A 164 10.14 21.41 9.75
C ASP A 164 9.05 20.40 10.11
N TYR A 165 7.94 20.36 9.37
CA TYR A 165 6.92 19.31 9.55
C TYR A 165 7.50 17.92 9.37
N TRP A 166 8.28 17.68 8.32
CA TRP A 166 8.89 16.37 8.08
C TRP A 166 9.92 16.01 9.15
N LYS A 167 10.74 16.96 9.56
CA LYS A 167 11.72 16.80 10.64
C LYS A 167 11.06 16.43 11.96
N GLU A 168 10.04 17.19 12.38
CA GLU A 168 9.32 16.92 13.63
C GLU A 168 8.55 15.59 13.57
N THR A 169 7.97 15.25 12.40
CA THR A 169 7.29 13.97 12.19
C THR A 169 8.28 12.81 12.31
N ALA A 170 9.49 12.92 11.75
CA ALA A 170 10.54 11.90 11.87
C ALA A 170 10.92 11.65 13.34
N LYS A 171 11.08 12.72 14.13
CA LYS A 171 11.36 12.64 15.57
C LYS A 171 10.25 11.91 16.31
N ARG A 172 8.98 12.28 16.07
CA ARG A 172 7.83 11.63 16.68
C ARG A 172 7.72 10.15 16.33
N ILE A 173 8.11 9.76 15.12
CA ILE A 173 8.16 8.35 14.69
C ILE A 173 9.23 7.58 15.48
N GLU A 174 10.40 8.15 15.69
CA GLU A 174 11.45 7.56 16.52
C GLU A 174 10.99 7.42 17.98
N ASP A 175 10.35 8.46 18.52
CA ASP A 175 9.78 8.45 19.88
C ASP A 175 8.68 7.38 20.04
N MET A 176 7.93 7.05 18.99
CA MET A 176 6.97 5.92 18.99
C MET A 176 7.66 4.55 19.05
N GLY A 177 8.94 4.49 18.77
CA GLY A 177 9.74 3.27 18.78
C GLY A 177 9.60 2.46 17.48
N ALA A 178 9.42 3.12 16.35
CA ALA A 178 9.58 2.52 15.03
C ALA A 178 11.04 2.16 14.76
N ASP A 179 11.27 1.25 13.82
CA ASP A 179 12.61 0.77 13.47
C ASP A 179 13.19 1.44 12.20
N SER A 180 12.35 2.00 11.36
CA SER A 180 12.75 2.77 10.17
C SER A 180 11.61 3.66 9.66
N ILE A 181 11.97 4.63 8.83
CA ILE A 181 11.04 5.55 8.16
C ILE A 181 11.07 5.27 6.65
N CYS A 182 9.91 5.18 6.02
CA CYS A 182 9.77 5.14 4.56
C CYS A 182 9.11 6.42 4.07
N ILE A 183 9.66 7.06 3.06
CA ILE A 183 8.95 8.08 2.28
C ILE A 183 8.21 7.36 1.16
N LYS A 184 6.87 7.42 1.21
CA LYS A 184 5.99 6.77 0.25
C LYS A 184 5.39 7.79 -0.70
N ASP A 185 5.99 7.91 -1.88
CA ASP A 185 5.54 8.78 -2.96
C ASP A 185 4.75 7.99 -4.01
N MET A 186 3.47 7.76 -3.76
CA MET A 186 2.59 6.98 -4.63
C MET A 186 2.30 7.63 -5.98
N ALA A 187 2.46 8.94 -6.08
CA ALA A 187 2.14 9.68 -7.29
C ALA A 187 3.38 10.06 -8.10
N GLY A 188 4.59 9.85 -7.58
CA GLY A 188 5.82 10.30 -8.22
C GLY A 188 5.96 11.82 -8.21
N LEU A 189 5.58 12.48 -7.12
CA LEU A 189 5.60 13.94 -6.96
C LEU A 189 6.93 14.47 -6.49
N LEU A 190 7.74 13.63 -5.85
CA LEU A 190 8.99 14.05 -5.24
C LEU A 190 10.06 14.28 -6.30
N LEU A 191 10.37 15.57 -6.52
CA LEU A 191 11.40 15.97 -7.47
C LEU A 191 12.80 15.72 -6.91
N PRO A 192 13.82 15.49 -7.76
CA PRO A 192 15.17 15.10 -7.32
C PRO A 192 15.80 16.00 -6.28
N TYR A 193 15.81 17.32 -6.50
CA TYR A 193 16.41 18.28 -5.55
C TYR A 193 15.59 18.42 -4.27
N LYS A 194 14.25 18.25 -4.36
CA LYS A 194 13.39 18.20 -3.16
C LYS A 194 13.60 16.95 -2.35
N ALA A 195 13.99 15.85 -2.97
CA ALA A 195 14.39 14.64 -2.27
C ALA A 195 15.64 14.87 -1.40
N THR A 196 16.62 15.62 -1.89
CA THR A 196 17.79 16.01 -1.09
C THR A 196 17.38 16.76 0.18
N GLU A 197 16.57 17.83 0.02
CA GLU A 197 16.10 18.64 1.16
C GLU A 197 15.29 17.80 2.15
N LEU A 198 14.39 16.94 1.65
CA LEU A 198 13.53 16.09 2.48
C LEU A 198 14.33 15.06 3.28
N VAL A 199 15.25 14.33 2.63
CA VAL A 199 16.08 13.32 3.31
C VAL A 199 16.95 13.96 4.38
N GLN A 200 17.54 15.12 4.12
CA GLN A 200 18.30 15.88 5.12
C GLN A 200 17.43 16.28 6.31
N ALA A 201 16.22 16.81 6.07
CA ALA A 201 15.29 17.17 7.14
C ALA A 201 14.88 15.96 8.01
N LEU A 202 14.65 14.80 7.38
CA LEU A 202 14.35 13.56 8.12
C LEU A 202 15.54 13.08 8.96
N LYS A 203 16.76 13.15 8.41
CA LYS A 203 18.00 12.80 9.13
C LYS A 203 18.30 13.76 10.27
N ASP A 204 17.95 15.03 10.14
CA ASP A 204 18.04 16.02 11.22
C ASP A 204 17.01 15.77 12.35
N GLY A 205 15.90 15.11 12.04
CA GLY A 205 14.85 14.78 13.00
C GLY A 205 14.98 13.41 13.65
N SER A 206 15.68 12.47 13.04
CA SER A 206 15.73 11.07 13.50
C SER A 206 17.02 10.37 13.10
N SER A 207 17.47 9.44 13.95
CA SER A 207 18.59 8.54 13.67
C SER A 207 18.20 7.29 12.89
N LEU A 208 16.90 7.07 12.67
CA LEU A 208 16.37 5.88 12.01
C LEU A 208 16.82 5.76 10.55
N PRO A 209 16.97 4.54 10.03
CA PRO A 209 17.17 4.32 8.60
C PRO A 209 16.01 4.89 7.77
N ILE A 210 16.36 5.51 6.63
CA ILE A 210 15.39 6.10 5.70
C ILE A 210 15.31 5.26 4.44
N GLN A 211 14.10 4.83 4.11
CA GLN A 211 13.78 4.11 2.88
C GLN A 211 12.97 5.00 1.93
N MET A 212 13.30 4.95 0.64
CA MET A 212 12.58 5.69 -0.39
C MET A 212 11.74 4.75 -1.23
N HIS A 213 10.45 5.08 -1.37
CA HIS A 213 9.51 4.41 -2.25
C HIS A 213 8.84 5.45 -3.13
N THR A 214 9.04 5.40 -4.44
CA THR A 214 8.37 6.31 -5.37
C THR A 214 7.93 5.58 -6.63
N HIS A 215 6.76 5.95 -7.17
CA HIS A 215 6.26 5.46 -8.44
C HIS A 215 6.84 6.27 -9.59
N TYR A 216 7.01 5.63 -10.74
CA TYR A 216 7.67 6.23 -11.91
C TYR A 216 6.72 7.05 -12.80
N THR A 217 5.48 7.27 -12.37
CA THR A 217 4.40 7.87 -13.17
C THR A 217 4.78 9.23 -13.78
N SER A 218 5.52 10.06 -13.06
CA SER A 218 6.00 11.38 -13.55
C SER A 218 7.29 11.31 -14.35
N GLY A 219 7.99 10.17 -14.36
CA GLY A 219 9.24 9.97 -15.08
C GLY A 219 10.51 10.39 -14.32
N VAL A 220 10.41 10.86 -13.07
CA VAL A 220 11.58 11.40 -12.32
C VAL A 220 12.16 10.44 -11.29
N ALA A 221 11.52 9.31 -11.01
CA ALA A 221 11.79 8.47 -9.85
C ALA A 221 13.25 8.00 -9.72
N SER A 222 13.93 7.59 -10.82
CA SER A 222 15.35 7.19 -10.76
C SER A 222 16.26 8.36 -10.37
N MET A 223 15.99 9.57 -10.90
CA MET A 223 16.74 10.78 -10.54
C MET A 223 16.47 11.18 -9.08
N THR A 224 15.23 11.00 -8.63
CA THR A 224 14.81 11.23 -7.23
C THR A 224 15.58 10.29 -6.30
N TYR A 225 15.68 9.00 -6.63
CA TYR A 225 16.45 8.04 -5.85
C TYR A 225 17.94 8.38 -5.81
N LEU A 226 18.53 8.75 -6.94
CA LEU A 226 19.93 9.17 -6.99
C LEU A 226 20.18 10.30 -5.99
N LYS A 227 19.35 11.35 -6.02
CA LYS A 227 19.49 12.49 -5.11
C LYS A 227 19.17 12.19 -3.66
N ALA A 228 18.23 11.31 -3.40
CA ALA A 228 17.91 10.84 -2.05
C ALA A 228 19.07 10.04 -1.43
N VAL A 229 19.68 9.13 -2.20
CA VAL A 229 20.82 8.32 -1.75
C VAL A 229 22.05 9.21 -1.48
N GLU A 230 22.36 10.15 -2.36
CA GLU A 230 23.42 11.15 -2.13
C GLU A 230 23.18 11.97 -0.85
N ALA A 231 21.91 12.23 -0.49
CA ALA A 231 21.54 12.95 0.73
C ALA A 231 21.50 12.06 1.99
N GLY A 232 21.67 10.73 1.85
CA GLY A 232 21.76 9.82 2.99
C GLY A 232 20.61 8.83 3.17
N ALA A 233 19.73 8.65 2.16
CA ALA A 233 18.78 7.55 2.18
C ALA A 233 19.53 6.20 2.20
N ASP A 234 19.02 5.26 2.99
CA ASP A 234 19.70 3.99 3.29
C ASP A 234 19.21 2.85 2.43
N ILE A 235 17.94 2.91 1.97
CA ILE A 235 17.26 1.85 1.26
C ILE A 235 16.39 2.48 0.17
N ILE A 236 16.27 1.83 -0.99
CA ILE A 236 15.33 2.20 -2.06
C ILE A 236 14.49 1.00 -2.47
N ASP A 237 13.24 1.28 -2.87
CA ASP A 237 12.33 0.29 -3.45
C ASP A 237 12.45 0.27 -4.96
N THR A 238 12.68 -0.90 -5.51
CA THR A 238 12.81 -1.10 -6.96
C THR A 238 11.96 -2.27 -7.43
N ALA A 239 11.80 -2.42 -8.72
CA ALA A 239 11.09 -3.55 -9.31
C ALA A 239 11.93 -4.17 -10.43
N MET A 240 11.94 -5.49 -10.56
CA MET A 240 12.57 -6.18 -11.68
C MET A 240 12.10 -5.57 -13.01
N SER A 241 13.01 -5.38 -13.96
CA SER A 241 12.77 -4.59 -15.17
C SER A 241 11.50 -4.94 -15.95
N PRO A 242 11.04 -6.20 -16.06
CA PRO A 242 9.77 -6.52 -16.72
C PRO A 242 8.52 -5.91 -16.04
N PHE A 243 8.60 -5.66 -14.74
CA PHE A 243 7.51 -5.07 -13.94
C PHE A 243 7.88 -3.70 -13.36
N SER A 244 8.85 -3.01 -13.93
CA SER A 244 9.28 -1.67 -13.52
C SER A 244 8.68 -0.56 -14.38
N MET A 245 8.96 0.68 -13.99
CA MET A 245 8.60 1.91 -14.72
C MET A 245 7.08 2.18 -14.77
N GLY A 246 6.67 3.20 -15.50
CA GLY A 246 5.26 3.59 -15.61
C GLY A 246 4.64 3.87 -14.23
N THR A 247 3.59 3.15 -13.87
CA THR A 247 2.96 3.27 -12.54
C THR A 247 3.62 2.40 -11.46
N SER A 248 4.71 1.69 -11.79
CA SER A 248 5.53 0.91 -10.86
C SER A 248 6.77 1.69 -10.40
N GLN A 249 7.79 1.03 -9.89
CA GLN A 249 9.02 1.60 -9.35
C GLN A 249 10.14 1.63 -10.41
N PRO A 250 11.28 2.30 -10.13
CA PRO A 250 12.50 2.18 -10.94
C PRO A 250 12.98 0.74 -11.06
N ALA A 251 13.60 0.42 -12.20
CA ALA A 251 14.13 -0.91 -12.46
C ALA A 251 15.30 -1.25 -11.52
N THR A 252 15.25 -2.43 -10.90
CA THR A 252 16.26 -2.92 -9.96
C THR A 252 17.64 -2.97 -10.59
N GLU A 253 17.76 -3.60 -11.75
CA GLU A 253 19.03 -3.78 -12.48
C GLU A 253 19.68 -2.44 -12.84
N VAL A 254 18.84 -1.46 -13.24
CA VAL A 254 19.30 -0.12 -13.61
C VAL A 254 19.83 0.62 -12.37
N MET A 255 19.12 0.54 -11.25
CA MET A 255 19.56 1.22 -10.02
C MET A 255 20.83 0.58 -9.46
N VAL A 256 20.95 -0.75 -9.49
CA VAL A 256 22.17 -1.46 -9.07
C VAL A 256 23.36 -1.05 -9.94
N GLU A 257 23.23 -0.99 -11.26
CA GLU A 257 24.31 -0.56 -12.16
C GLU A 257 24.64 0.94 -12.00
N THR A 258 23.62 1.79 -11.69
CA THR A 258 23.83 3.22 -11.44
C THR A 258 24.78 3.48 -10.27
N PHE A 259 24.72 2.67 -9.21
CA PHE A 259 25.55 2.86 -8.00
C PHE A 259 26.83 2.04 -8.00
N LYS A 260 27.02 1.17 -8.98
CA LYS A 260 28.19 0.29 -9.06
C LYS A 260 29.50 1.07 -9.10
N GLY A 261 30.47 0.64 -8.30
CA GLY A 261 31.76 1.29 -8.18
C GLY A 261 31.78 2.60 -7.42
N THR A 262 30.63 3.07 -6.92
CA THR A 262 30.52 4.24 -6.02
C THR A 262 30.61 3.82 -4.55
N GLN A 263 30.60 4.79 -3.63
CA GLN A 263 30.49 4.52 -2.20
C GLN A 263 29.15 3.86 -1.80
N TYR A 264 28.15 3.91 -2.67
CA TYR A 264 26.81 3.36 -2.49
C TYR A 264 26.63 2.00 -3.18
N ASP A 265 27.68 1.44 -3.74
CA ASP A 265 27.65 0.17 -4.46
C ASP A 265 26.94 -0.91 -3.64
N THR A 266 25.89 -1.48 -4.22
CA THR A 266 25.03 -2.46 -3.56
C THR A 266 25.71 -3.82 -3.40
N GLY A 267 26.68 -4.14 -4.26
CA GLY A 267 27.34 -5.43 -4.35
C GLY A 267 26.45 -6.56 -4.90
N LEU A 268 25.26 -6.26 -5.42
CA LEU A 268 24.35 -7.27 -5.97
C LEU A 268 24.86 -7.77 -7.34
N ASP A 269 24.68 -9.08 -7.61
CA ASP A 269 25.12 -9.71 -8.84
C ASP A 269 24.16 -9.41 -10.00
N GLN A 270 24.62 -8.62 -10.96
CA GLN A 270 23.86 -8.25 -12.18
C GLN A 270 23.49 -9.45 -13.06
N ASN A 271 24.30 -10.52 -13.10
CA ASN A 271 23.97 -11.70 -13.88
C ASN A 271 22.78 -12.44 -13.26
N LEU A 272 22.77 -12.57 -11.93
CA LEU A 272 21.65 -13.17 -11.21
C LEU A 272 20.38 -12.32 -11.37
N LEU A 273 20.48 -10.99 -11.33
CA LEU A 273 19.37 -10.10 -11.60
C LEU A 273 18.83 -10.26 -13.02
N ALA A 274 19.70 -10.37 -14.02
CA ALA A 274 19.31 -10.61 -15.41
C ALA A 274 18.54 -11.95 -15.57
N GLU A 275 19.00 -13.02 -14.93
CA GLU A 275 18.30 -14.31 -14.94
C GLU A 275 16.91 -14.23 -14.29
N ILE A 276 16.75 -13.40 -13.24
CA ILE A 276 15.44 -13.17 -12.62
C ILE A 276 14.55 -12.34 -13.54
N ALA A 277 15.09 -11.33 -14.22
CA ALA A 277 14.36 -10.55 -15.21
C ALA A 277 13.87 -11.43 -16.37
N ASP A 278 14.73 -12.31 -16.90
CA ASP A 278 14.36 -13.27 -17.95
C ASP A 278 13.20 -14.17 -17.52
N TYR A 279 13.12 -14.53 -16.24
CA TYR A 279 11.98 -15.30 -15.72
C TYR A 279 10.67 -14.53 -15.80
N PHE A 280 10.66 -13.24 -15.48
CA PHE A 280 9.45 -12.42 -15.48
C PHE A 280 9.06 -11.89 -16.86
N GLN A 281 9.97 -11.89 -17.83
CA GLN A 281 9.73 -11.33 -19.16
C GLN A 281 8.55 -11.98 -19.90
N PRO A 282 8.40 -13.32 -19.94
CA PRO A 282 7.24 -13.97 -20.57
C PRO A 282 5.90 -13.58 -19.91
N MET A 283 5.89 -13.35 -18.58
CA MET A 283 4.68 -12.92 -17.88
C MET A 283 4.27 -11.51 -18.30
N ARG A 284 5.24 -10.60 -18.47
CA ARG A 284 4.99 -9.27 -19.04
C ARG A 284 4.39 -9.35 -20.44
N GLU A 285 4.97 -10.17 -21.32
CA GLU A 285 4.52 -10.33 -22.70
C GLU A 285 3.10 -10.86 -22.76
N GLU A 286 2.77 -11.85 -21.97
CA GLU A 286 1.41 -12.39 -21.87
C GLU A 286 0.43 -11.36 -21.30
N ALA A 287 0.82 -10.60 -20.28
CA ALA A 287 0.00 -9.55 -19.70
C ALA A 287 -0.28 -8.41 -20.70
N LEU A 288 0.68 -8.06 -21.54
CA LEU A 288 0.50 -7.09 -22.64
C LEU A 288 -0.42 -7.66 -23.71
N LYS A 289 -0.21 -8.89 -24.14
CA LYS A 289 -1.00 -9.57 -25.17
C LYS A 289 -2.45 -9.77 -24.77
N SER A 290 -2.70 -10.15 -23.53
CA SER A 290 -4.06 -10.31 -22.97
C SER A 290 -4.75 -8.97 -22.65
N GLY A 291 -4.02 -7.85 -22.66
CA GLY A 291 -4.53 -6.54 -22.27
C GLY A 291 -4.65 -6.33 -20.74
N LEU A 292 -4.20 -7.30 -19.94
CA LEU A 292 -4.13 -7.19 -18.48
C LEU A 292 -3.17 -6.06 -18.07
N MET A 293 -2.02 -5.95 -18.74
CA MET A 293 -1.12 -4.80 -18.62
C MET A 293 -1.51 -3.76 -19.66
N ASN A 294 -2.18 -2.69 -19.22
CA ASN A 294 -2.60 -1.63 -20.12
C ASN A 294 -1.41 -0.74 -20.48
N THR A 295 -1.14 -0.53 -21.77
CA THR A 295 -0.03 0.31 -22.26
C THR A 295 -0.12 1.77 -21.77
N LYS A 296 -1.29 2.27 -21.40
CA LYS A 296 -1.48 3.62 -20.84
C LYS A 296 -0.78 3.81 -19.49
N VAL A 297 -0.55 2.73 -18.73
CA VAL A 297 0.13 2.81 -17.42
C VAL A 297 1.66 2.72 -17.55
N LEU A 298 2.17 2.47 -18.75
CA LEU A 298 3.61 2.31 -19.01
C LEU A 298 4.31 3.64 -19.37
N GLY A 299 3.55 4.64 -19.80
CA GLY A 299 4.08 5.94 -20.23
C GLY A 299 4.21 6.93 -19.08
N VAL A 300 5.04 7.96 -19.30
CA VAL A 300 5.16 9.11 -18.40
C VAL A 300 3.89 9.97 -18.50
N ASN A 301 3.35 10.39 -17.36
CA ASN A 301 2.21 11.29 -17.29
C ASN A 301 2.53 12.56 -16.48
N ILE A 302 2.91 13.62 -17.19
CA ILE A 302 3.25 14.92 -16.58
C ILE A 302 2.07 15.57 -15.83
N LYS A 303 0.82 15.19 -16.15
CA LYS A 303 -0.37 15.69 -15.45
C LYS A 303 -0.36 15.33 -13.97
N THR A 304 0.34 14.24 -13.59
CA THR A 304 0.55 13.88 -12.19
C THR A 304 1.24 15.02 -11.42
N LEU A 305 2.27 15.63 -11.98
CA LEU A 305 2.95 16.78 -11.35
C LEU A 305 2.09 18.06 -11.35
N LEU A 306 1.28 18.27 -12.39
CA LEU A 306 0.44 19.47 -12.51
C LEU A 306 -0.76 19.43 -11.56
N TYR A 307 -1.45 18.29 -11.46
CA TYR A 307 -2.67 18.15 -10.68
C TYR A 307 -2.47 17.41 -9.36
N GLN A 308 -1.27 16.90 -9.09
CA GLN A 308 -0.89 16.15 -7.88
C GLN A 308 -1.75 14.89 -7.66
N VAL A 309 -2.16 14.25 -8.74
CA VAL A 309 -3.09 13.11 -8.73
C VAL A 309 -2.34 11.83 -9.11
N PRO A 310 -2.44 10.76 -8.28
CA PRO A 310 -1.83 9.47 -8.60
C PRO A 310 -2.36 8.87 -9.92
N GLY A 311 -1.50 8.15 -10.65
CA GLY A 311 -1.86 7.55 -11.95
C GLY A 311 -3.08 6.63 -11.89
N GLY A 312 -3.21 5.82 -10.84
CA GLY A 312 -4.37 4.95 -10.63
C GLY A 312 -5.68 5.72 -10.41
N MET A 313 -5.61 6.89 -9.76
CA MET A 313 -6.77 7.76 -9.61
C MET A 313 -7.21 8.34 -10.96
N LEU A 314 -6.27 8.77 -11.82
CA LEU A 314 -6.59 9.28 -13.16
C LEU A 314 -7.34 8.25 -14.00
N SER A 315 -6.91 6.98 -13.95
CA SER A 315 -7.57 5.89 -14.67
C SER A 315 -9.02 5.66 -14.17
N ASN A 316 -9.22 5.70 -12.85
CA ASN A 316 -10.54 5.56 -12.24
C ASN A 316 -11.48 6.71 -12.64
N LEU A 317 -10.98 7.96 -12.68
CA LEU A 317 -11.75 9.12 -13.10
C LEU A 317 -12.24 8.99 -14.55
N VAL A 318 -11.37 8.55 -15.46
CA VAL A 318 -11.74 8.31 -16.86
C VAL A 318 -12.87 7.28 -16.94
N SER A 319 -12.78 6.18 -16.18
CA SER A 319 -13.82 5.14 -16.17
C SER A 319 -15.16 5.67 -15.63
N GLN A 320 -15.14 6.39 -14.50
CA GLN A 320 -16.35 6.98 -13.90
C GLN A 320 -17.02 7.99 -14.83
N LEU A 321 -16.26 8.85 -15.49
CA LEU A 321 -16.81 9.82 -16.43
C LEU A 321 -17.37 9.15 -17.68
N LYS A 322 -16.75 8.09 -18.17
CA LYS A 322 -17.26 7.29 -19.28
C LYS A 322 -18.57 6.60 -18.93
N GLU A 323 -18.67 5.99 -17.76
CA GLU A 323 -19.92 5.39 -17.26
C GLU A 323 -21.04 6.41 -17.12
N ALA A 324 -20.69 7.65 -16.75
CA ALA A 324 -21.64 8.77 -16.65
C ALA A 324 -21.94 9.47 -17.99
N GLY A 325 -21.31 9.09 -19.09
CA GLY A 325 -21.44 9.75 -20.39
C GLY A 325 -20.96 11.21 -20.40
N ALA A 326 -19.97 11.54 -19.57
CA ALA A 326 -19.48 12.89 -19.30
C ALA A 326 -17.95 13.01 -19.50
N GLU A 327 -17.41 12.35 -20.51
CA GLU A 327 -15.96 12.31 -20.78
C GLU A 327 -15.39 13.71 -21.10
N ASP A 328 -16.20 14.61 -21.65
CA ASP A 328 -15.91 16.01 -21.90
C ASP A 328 -15.60 16.81 -20.63
N LYS A 329 -16.11 16.37 -19.48
CA LYS A 329 -15.91 16.99 -18.15
C LYS A 329 -14.58 16.64 -17.48
N TYR A 330 -13.75 15.81 -18.09
CA TYR A 330 -12.50 15.33 -17.49
C TYR A 330 -11.58 16.47 -16.99
N ARG A 331 -11.45 17.54 -17.76
CA ARG A 331 -10.62 18.70 -17.37
C ARG A 331 -11.19 19.43 -16.17
N GLU A 332 -12.51 19.66 -16.14
CA GLU A 332 -13.18 20.30 -15.01
C GLU A 332 -13.00 19.51 -13.71
N VAL A 333 -13.06 18.18 -13.80
CA VAL A 333 -12.81 17.29 -12.64
C VAL A 333 -11.37 17.40 -12.16
N LEU A 334 -10.38 17.44 -13.05
CA LEU A 334 -8.98 17.61 -12.67
C LEU A 334 -8.74 18.95 -11.94
N GLU A 335 -9.43 20.01 -12.34
CA GLU A 335 -9.36 21.33 -11.69
C GLU A 335 -10.12 21.36 -10.35
N GLU A 336 -11.15 20.52 -10.19
CA GLU A 336 -11.92 20.43 -8.95
C GLU A 336 -11.24 19.59 -7.85
N ILE A 337 -10.41 18.60 -8.20
CA ILE A 337 -9.70 17.74 -7.24
C ILE A 337 -8.87 18.55 -6.22
N PRO A 338 -8.01 19.51 -6.60
CA PRO A 338 -7.26 20.32 -5.64
C PRO A 338 -8.16 21.13 -4.71
N ARG A 339 -9.34 21.56 -5.20
CA ARG A 339 -10.31 22.32 -4.39
C ARG A 339 -10.96 21.45 -3.33
N VAL A 340 -11.41 20.23 -3.71
CA VAL A 340 -11.97 19.26 -2.76
C VAL A 340 -10.89 18.84 -1.75
N ARG A 341 -9.66 18.59 -2.22
CA ARG A 341 -8.53 18.26 -1.34
C ARG A 341 -8.29 19.37 -0.30
N LYS A 342 -8.32 20.64 -0.71
CA LYS A 342 -8.19 21.80 0.18
C LYS A 342 -9.32 21.85 1.21
N ASP A 343 -10.56 21.63 0.78
CA ASP A 343 -11.71 21.59 1.68
C ASP A 343 -11.63 20.46 2.71
N TYR A 344 -10.94 19.37 2.37
CA TYR A 344 -10.69 18.23 3.25
C TYR A 344 -9.40 18.32 4.08
N GLY A 345 -8.85 19.53 4.26
CA GLY A 345 -7.69 19.73 5.11
C GLY A 345 -6.36 19.27 4.51
N GLU A 346 -6.27 19.24 3.19
CA GLU A 346 -5.07 18.91 2.41
C GLU A 346 -4.48 17.52 2.67
N PRO A 347 -5.28 16.44 2.73
CA PRO A 347 -4.73 15.10 2.93
C PRO A 347 -3.83 14.68 1.77
N PRO A 348 -2.86 13.78 2.00
CA PRO A 348 -2.20 13.06 0.91
C PRO A 348 -3.22 12.31 0.05
N LEU A 349 -2.99 12.23 -1.26
CA LEU A 349 -3.84 11.48 -2.19
C LEU A 349 -3.32 10.04 -2.34
N VAL A 350 -3.64 9.20 -1.37
CA VAL A 350 -3.33 7.77 -1.31
C VAL A 350 -4.61 6.99 -1.02
N THR A 351 -4.59 5.67 -1.10
CA THR A 351 -5.77 4.86 -0.72
C THR A 351 -6.05 4.97 0.78
N PRO A 352 -7.31 5.29 1.25
CA PRO A 352 -8.51 5.53 0.45
C PRO A 352 -8.78 7.02 0.11
N SER A 353 -8.03 7.97 0.66
CA SER A 353 -8.29 9.42 0.51
C SER A 353 -8.37 9.88 -0.95
N SER A 354 -7.51 9.34 -1.83
CA SER A 354 -7.53 9.66 -3.25
C SER A 354 -8.87 9.31 -3.93
N GLN A 355 -9.42 8.14 -3.58
CA GLN A 355 -10.71 7.71 -4.12
C GLN A 355 -11.85 8.59 -3.62
N ILE A 356 -11.84 8.93 -2.35
CA ILE A 356 -12.87 9.77 -1.71
C ILE A 356 -12.88 11.18 -2.32
N VAL A 357 -11.71 11.81 -2.41
CA VAL A 357 -11.55 13.13 -3.02
C VAL A 357 -11.93 13.12 -4.50
N GLY A 358 -11.49 12.09 -5.25
CA GLY A 358 -11.79 11.96 -6.68
C GLY A 358 -13.27 11.79 -6.95
N THR A 359 -13.94 10.87 -6.26
CA THR A 359 -15.37 10.64 -6.43
C THR A 359 -16.19 11.90 -6.07
N GLN A 360 -15.81 12.60 -4.99
CA GLN A 360 -16.48 13.85 -4.64
C GLN A 360 -16.27 14.94 -5.70
N ALA A 361 -15.07 15.05 -6.27
CA ALA A 361 -14.79 16.01 -7.34
C ALA A 361 -15.63 15.71 -8.59
N VAL A 362 -15.74 14.43 -8.99
CA VAL A 362 -16.63 14.01 -10.09
C VAL A 362 -18.08 14.41 -9.80
N LEU A 363 -18.60 14.14 -8.61
CA LEU A 363 -19.97 14.51 -8.25
C LEU A 363 -20.19 16.02 -8.28
N ASN A 364 -19.25 16.82 -7.75
CA ASN A 364 -19.36 18.27 -7.77
C ASN A 364 -19.51 18.80 -9.21
N VAL A 365 -18.73 18.27 -10.14
CA VAL A 365 -18.78 18.67 -11.56
C VAL A 365 -20.05 18.18 -12.23
N LEU A 366 -20.43 16.92 -12.04
CA LEU A 366 -21.62 16.35 -12.67
C LEU A 366 -22.93 17.00 -12.19
N GLN A 367 -22.99 17.44 -10.92
CA GLN A 367 -24.15 18.10 -10.35
C GLN A 367 -24.21 19.60 -10.67
N GLY A 368 -23.14 20.18 -11.24
CA GLY A 368 -23.04 21.61 -11.54
C GLY A 368 -22.98 22.53 -10.30
N GLU A 369 -23.00 21.95 -9.10
CA GLU A 369 -22.91 22.66 -7.81
C GLU A 369 -22.08 21.84 -6.84
N ARG A 370 -21.08 22.51 -6.20
CA ARG A 370 -20.17 21.89 -5.23
C ARG A 370 -20.94 21.45 -3.98
N TYR A 371 -20.73 20.18 -3.61
CA TYR A 371 -21.35 19.58 -2.42
C TYR A 371 -22.88 19.59 -2.39
N LYS A 372 -23.53 19.62 -3.54
CA LYS A 372 -24.97 19.35 -3.65
C LYS A 372 -25.30 17.92 -3.24
N MET A 373 -24.43 16.99 -3.63
CA MET A 373 -24.40 15.63 -3.12
C MET A 373 -23.05 15.35 -2.45
N ILE A 374 -23.08 14.75 -1.28
CA ILE A 374 -21.88 14.37 -0.52
C ILE A 374 -21.90 12.86 -0.33
N THR A 375 -20.84 12.18 -0.76
CA THR A 375 -20.72 10.71 -0.62
C THR A 375 -20.72 10.30 0.85
N LYS A 376 -21.08 9.03 1.12
CA LYS A 376 -21.02 8.46 2.46
C LYS A 376 -19.61 8.51 3.02
N GLU A 377 -18.62 8.21 2.18
CA GLU A 377 -17.20 8.21 2.52
C GLU A 377 -16.70 9.63 2.83
N SER A 378 -17.12 10.61 2.03
CA SER A 378 -16.83 12.04 2.30
C SER A 378 -17.42 12.51 3.63
N LYS A 379 -18.64 12.08 3.96
CA LYS A 379 -19.25 12.39 5.27
C LYS A 379 -18.43 11.81 6.41
N LYS A 380 -17.94 10.58 6.29
CA LYS A 380 -17.07 9.93 7.28
C LYS A 380 -15.76 10.70 7.46
N VAL A 381 -15.12 11.13 6.35
CA VAL A 381 -13.91 11.97 6.42
C VAL A 381 -14.19 13.24 7.20
N LEU A 382 -15.23 13.98 6.83
CA LEU A 382 -15.59 15.25 7.46
C LEU A 382 -16.13 15.10 8.90
N ALA A 383 -16.60 13.91 9.26
CA ALA A 383 -16.94 13.54 10.64
C ALA A 383 -15.70 13.22 11.49
N GLY A 384 -14.50 13.08 10.89
CA GLY A 384 -13.26 12.73 11.58
C GLY A 384 -13.05 11.24 11.81
N GLU A 385 -13.84 10.36 11.15
CA GLU A 385 -13.72 8.89 11.29
C GLU A 385 -12.41 8.32 10.75
N PHE A 386 -11.67 9.09 9.93
CA PHE A 386 -10.35 8.71 9.39
C PHE A 386 -9.18 9.30 10.18
N GLY A 387 -9.44 10.11 11.20
CA GLY A 387 -8.41 10.82 11.94
C GLY A 387 -8.30 12.28 11.56
N GLN A 388 -7.14 12.88 11.84
CA GLN A 388 -6.89 14.31 11.70
C GLN A 388 -5.98 14.59 10.49
N THR A 389 -6.41 15.52 9.66
CA THR A 389 -5.62 16.08 8.55
C THR A 389 -4.70 17.18 9.04
N ILE A 390 -3.69 17.54 8.22
CA ILE A 390 -2.69 18.55 8.57
C ILE A 390 -3.31 19.95 8.76
N LYS A 391 -4.36 20.26 8.00
CA LYS A 391 -5.17 21.48 8.15
C LYS A 391 -6.60 21.11 8.58
N PRO A 392 -7.32 22.03 9.23
CA PRO A 392 -8.73 21.79 9.54
C PRO A 392 -9.56 21.65 8.26
N PHE A 393 -10.64 20.91 8.33
CA PHE A 393 -11.63 20.83 7.26
C PHE A 393 -12.29 22.21 7.03
N ASN A 394 -12.74 22.44 5.79
CA ASN A 394 -13.56 23.63 5.50
C ASN A 394 -14.86 23.58 6.35
N PRO A 395 -15.10 24.55 7.25
CA PRO A 395 -16.20 24.49 8.19
C PRO A 395 -17.59 24.50 7.52
N GLU A 396 -17.73 25.19 6.39
CA GLU A 396 -19.01 25.22 5.66
C GLU A 396 -19.31 23.85 5.02
N VAL A 397 -18.28 23.21 4.43
CA VAL A 397 -18.39 21.89 3.82
C VAL A 397 -18.62 20.83 4.90
N GLN A 398 -17.92 20.93 6.04
CA GLN A 398 -18.11 20.05 7.18
C GLN A 398 -19.55 20.15 7.71
N LYS A 399 -20.06 21.36 7.90
CA LYS A 399 -21.45 21.56 8.34
C LYS A 399 -22.47 21.02 7.35
N LYS A 400 -22.25 21.18 6.03
CA LYS A 400 -23.12 20.56 5.00
C LYS A 400 -23.12 19.02 5.09
N ALA A 401 -21.99 18.41 5.43
CA ALA A 401 -21.81 16.96 5.46
C ALA A 401 -22.41 16.29 6.69
N ILE A 402 -22.18 16.87 7.88
CA ILE A 402 -22.52 16.24 9.18
C ILE A 402 -23.56 17.01 10.00
N GLY A 403 -24.03 18.18 9.51
CA GLY A 403 -25.01 19.01 10.21
C GLY A 403 -24.48 19.52 11.54
N ASP A 404 -25.25 19.36 12.61
CA ASP A 404 -24.88 19.77 13.97
C ASP A 404 -24.16 18.65 14.76
N THR A 405 -23.82 17.53 14.11
CA THR A 405 -23.06 16.44 14.74
C THR A 405 -21.64 16.93 15.04
N LYS A 406 -21.16 16.69 16.28
CA LYS A 406 -19.78 17.02 16.64
C LYS A 406 -18.80 16.06 15.94
N PRO A 407 -17.76 16.58 15.27
CA PRO A 407 -16.76 15.73 14.65
C PRO A 407 -15.89 15.04 15.70
N ILE A 408 -15.35 13.88 15.33
CA ILE A 408 -14.40 13.12 16.14
C ILE A 408 -13.06 13.88 16.11
N THR A 409 -12.50 14.17 17.27
CA THR A 409 -11.21 14.86 17.43
C THR A 409 -10.15 14.01 18.15
N CYS A 410 -10.58 12.96 18.87
CA CYS A 410 -9.68 11.94 19.41
C CYS A 410 -9.20 10.97 18.31
N ARG A 411 -8.40 9.99 18.67
CA ARG A 411 -8.09 8.87 17.78
C ARG A 411 -9.38 8.08 17.51
N PRO A 412 -9.82 7.90 16.27
CA PRO A 412 -11.13 7.28 15.99
C PRO A 412 -11.28 5.87 16.57
N ALA A 413 -10.19 5.10 16.60
CA ALA A 413 -10.19 3.74 17.13
C ALA A 413 -10.51 3.68 18.65
N ASP A 414 -10.28 4.77 19.40
CA ASP A 414 -10.64 4.84 20.81
C ASP A 414 -12.17 4.76 21.06
N LEU A 415 -12.96 4.95 20.00
CA LEU A 415 -14.42 4.86 20.02
C LEU A 415 -14.95 3.51 19.50
N ILE A 416 -14.06 2.58 19.14
CA ILE A 416 -14.41 1.27 18.63
C ILE A 416 -14.19 0.23 19.72
N GLU A 417 -15.28 -0.38 20.17
CA GLU A 417 -15.20 -1.48 21.14
C GLU A 417 -14.44 -2.69 20.55
N PRO A 418 -13.80 -3.53 21.40
CA PRO A 418 -13.12 -4.73 20.95
C PRO A 418 -14.03 -5.64 20.11
N GLN A 419 -13.51 -6.16 19.00
CA GLN A 419 -14.29 -6.88 17.99
C GLN A 419 -13.80 -8.30 17.72
N LEU A 420 -12.59 -8.67 18.14
CA LEU A 420 -11.98 -9.95 17.77
C LEU A 420 -12.83 -11.14 18.21
N GLU A 421 -13.32 -11.15 19.44
CA GLU A 421 -14.18 -12.22 19.96
C GLU A 421 -15.51 -12.31 19.22
N LYS A 422 -16.07 -11.17 18.80
CA LYS A 422 -17.27 -11.15 17.96
C LYS A 422 -17.02 -11.86 16.61
N PHE A 423 -15.89 -11.57 15.97
CA PHE A 423 -15.54 -12.23 14.69
C PHE A 423 -15.23 -13.71 14.87
N LYS A 424 -14.55 -14.09 15.95
CA LYS A 424 -14.31 -15.52 16.26
C LYS A 424 -15.60 -16.30 16.43
N ASN A 425 -16.62 -15.72 17.03
CA ASN A 425 -17.91 -16.33 17.30
C ASN A 425 -18.96 -16.14 16.20
N ASP A 426 -18.59 -15.51 15.08
CA ASP A 426 -19.50 -15.34 13.96
C ASP A 426 -19.89 -16.70 13.36
N PRO A 427 -21.18 -16.95 13.08
CA PRO A 427 -21.65 -18.24 12.56
C PRO A 427 -20.94 -18.69 11.29
N ILE A 428 -20.61 -17.78 10.37
CA ILE A 428 -19.88 -18.11 9.14
C ILE A 428 -18.47 -18.58 9.46
N VAL A 429 -17.78 -17.88 10.37
CA VAL A 429 -16.43 -18.27 10.81
C VAL A 429 -16.48 -19.65 11.50
N GLN A 430 -17.43 -19.84 12.41
CA GLN A 430 -17.59 -21.13 13.09
C GLN A 430 -17.88 -22.29 12.14
N GLN A 431 -18.63 -22.04 11.06
CA GLN A 431 -18.95 -23.05 10.06
C GLN A 431 -17.76 -23.40 9.16
N TYR A 432 -16.98 -22.41 8.69
CA TYR A 432 -16.00 -22.59 7.61
C TYR A 432 -14.55 -22.51 8.06
N LYS A 433 -14.27 -22.13 9.32
CA LYS A 433 -12.90 -21.97 9.81
C LYS A 433 -12.10 -23.27 9.70
N GLN A 434 -10.93 -23.18 9.05
CA GLN A 434 -9.94 -24.26 8.96
C GLN A 434 -8.61 -23.89 9.64
N GLN A 435 -8.36 -22.59 9.81
CA GLN A 435 -7.18 -22.03 10.47
C GLN A 435 -7.58 -20.76 11.24
N ASP A 436 -6.74 -20.36 12.20
CA ASP A 436 -7.05 -19.18 13.03
C ASP A 436 -7.14 -17.89 12.23
N GLU A 437 -6.35 -17.79 11.17
CA GLU A 437 -6.28 -16.66 10.26
C GLU A 437 -7.57 -16.41 9.47
N ASP A 438 -8.44 -17.41 9.34
CA ASP A 438 -9.74 -17.26 8.65
C ASP A 438 -10.64 -16.23 9.35
N VAL A 439 -10.49 -16.09 10.67
CA VAL A 439 -11.17 -15.03 11.44
C VAL A 439 -10.82 -13.66 10.89
N LEU A 440 -9.54 -13.42 10.59
CA LEU A 440 -9.06 -12.16 10.06
C LEU A 440 -9.47 -11.95 8.60
N SER A 441 -9.44 -13.01 7.79
CA SER A 441 -9.93 -12.96 6.40
C SER A 441 -11.39 -12.53 6.36
N TYR A 442 -12.23 -13.10 7.24
CA TYR A 442 -13.63 -12.74 7.37
C TYR A 442 -13.84 -11.34 7.93
N ALA A 443 -13.11 -10.96 8.99
CA ALA A 443 -13.22 -9.64 9.59
C ALA A 443 -12.94 -8.52 8.59
N LEU A 444 -11.94 -8.69 7.70
CA LEU A 444 -11.55 -7.70 6.71
C LEU A 444 -12.48 -7.68 5.49
N PHE A 445 -12.88 -8.84 5.00
CA PHE A 445 -13.62 -8.99 3.74
C PHE A 445 -14.75 -10.02 3.86
N PRO A 446 -15.81 -9.78 4.66
CA PRO A 446 -16.80 -10.80 5.04
C PRO A 446 -17.41 -11.53 3.85
N GLN A 447 -17.86 -10.80 2.83
CA GLN A 447 -18.51 -11.39 1.66
C GLN A 447 -17.51 -12.23 0.83
N VAL A 448 -16.35 -11.64 0.53
CA VAL A 448 -15.32 -12.28 -0.31
C VAL A 448 -14.72 -13.51 0.37
N ALA A 449 -14.44 -13.40 1.68
CA ALA A 449 -13.95 -14.53 2.47
C ALA A 449 -14.98 -15.67 2.54
N THR A 450 -16.28 -15.35 2.73
CA THR A 450 -17.35 -16.36 2.72
C THR A 450 -17.42 -17.11 1.38
N GLU A 451 -17.34 -16.38 0.27
CA GLU A 451 -17.30 -17.01 -1.08
C GLU A 451 -16.07 -17.88 -1.26
N PHE A 452 -14.91 -17.42 -0.80
CA PHE A 452 -13.68 -18.20 -0.85
C PHE A 452 -13.75 -19.44 0.04
N PHE A 453 -14.28 -19.35 1.25
CA PHE A 453 -14.42 -20.49 2.16
C PHE A 453 -15.32 -21.59 1.56
N LYS A 454 -16.45 -21.21 0.95
CA LYS A 454 -17.31 -22.14 0.22
C LYS A 454 -16.59 -22.79 -0.96
N TYR A 455 -15.84 -21.99 -1.73
CA TYR A 455 -15.02 -22.51 -2.82
C TYR A 455 -13.97 -23.51 -2.31
N ARG A 456 -13.24 -23.17 -1.25
CA ARG A 456 -12.23 -24.04 -0.63
C ARG A 456 -12.83 -25.37 -0.16
N GLU A 457 -13.98 -25.33 0.50
CA GLU A 457 -14.72 -26.53 0.93
C GLU A 457 -15.14 -27.38 -0.26
N ALA A 458 -15.69 -26.75 -1.32
CA ALA A 458 -16.09 -27.47 -2.53
C ALA A 458 -14.91 -28.16 -3.22
N GLN A 459 -13.72 -27.55 -3.24
CA GLN A 459 -12.50 -28.16 -3.79
C GLN A 459 -12.05 -29.38 -2.97
N GLN A 460 -12.17 -29.31 -1.65
CA GLN A 460 -11.76 -30.40 -0.74
C GLN A 460 -12.75 -31.57 -0.76
N THR A 461 -14.02 -31.27 -0.75
CA THR A 461 -15.09 -32.31 -0.69
C THR A 461 -15.49 -32.84 -2.06
N LYS A 462 -15.05 -32.14 -3.15
CA LYS A 462 -15.52 -32.38 -4.52
C LYS A 462 -17.05 -32.23 -4.67
N VAL A 463 -17.68 -31.55 -3.73
CA VAL A 463 -19.12 -31.24 -3.73
C VAL A 463 -19.28 -29.72 -3.76
N ASP A 464 -20.08 -29.23 -4.68
CA ASP A 464 -20.44 -27.81 -4.74
C ASP A 464 -21.71 -27.56 -3.91
N PRO A 465 -21.61 -27.02 -2.70
CA PRO A 465 -22.78 -26.83 -1.84
C PRO A 465 -23.79 -25.82 -2.41
N THR A 466 -23.40 -24.99 -3.38
CA THR A 466 -24.31 -24.05 -4.04
C THR A 466 -25.24 -24.73 -5.03
N LYS A 467 -24.90 -25.95 -5.46
CA LYS A 467 -25.68 -26.81 -6.35
C LYS A 467 -26.45 -27.91 -5.61
N ALA A 468 -26.32 -27.96 -4.28
CA ALA A 468 -27.04 -28.92 -3.48
C ALA A 468 -28.56 -28.60 -3.51
N ASP A 469 -29.37 -29.58 -3.85
CA ASP A 469 -30.83 -29.48 -3.68
C ASP A 469 -31.15 -29.73 -2.20
N THR A 470 -31.33 -28.67 -1.45
CA THR A 470 -31.64 -28.74 -0.03
C THR A 470 -33.04 -29.35 0.24
N ALA A 471 -33.94 -29.33 -0.73
CA ALA A 471 -35.28 -29.90 -0.60
C ALA A 471 -35.23 -31.43 -0.65
N ASN A 472 -34.39 -32.00 -1.50
CA ASN A 472 -34.22 -33.47 -1.65
C ASN A 472 -33.14 -34.05 -0.74
N LYS A 473 -32.40 -33.25 -0.01
CA LYS A 473 -31.24 -33.67 0.78
C LYS A 473 -30.23 -34.54 -0.02
N ALA A 474 -30.25 -34.42 -1.35
CA ALA A 474 -29.32 -35.10 -2.25
C ALA A 474 -28.23 -34.11 -2.65
N TYR A 475 -26.98 -34.55 -2.60
CA TYR A 475 -25.85 -33.76 -3.07
C TYR A 475 -25.42 -34.27 -4.44
N PRO A 476 -25.18 -33.42 -5.42
CA PRO A 476 -24.59 -33.83 -6.68
C PRO A 476 -23.20 -34.40 -6.41
N VAL A 477 -22.91 -35.54 -6.96
CA VAL A 477 -21.60 -36.23 -6.88
C VAL A 477 -20.71 -35.74 -7.98
#